data_6650c5224bf37b03016c16791decd7ec
#
_entry.id   6650c5224bf37b03016c16791decd7ec
#
_cell.length_a   1.000
_cell.length_b   1.000
_cell.length_c   1.000
_cell.angle_alpha   90.00
_cell.angle_beta   90.00
_cell.angle_gamma   90.00
#
_symmetry.space_group_name_H-M   'P 1'
#
loop_
_entity.id
_entity.type
_entity.pdbx_description
1 polymer ?
#
loop_
_entity_poly.entity_id
_entity_poly.type
_entity_poly.pdbx_seq_one_letter_code
_entity_poly.pdbx_strand_id
1 'polypeptide(L)'
;FELENVKNIKGKHLSGGQKKRVCIAMALISNPKVILMDEPFQGLDLMTTRELQETIVNLQTEDNSRCCIISDHAARDLLAISDKAIVIANKKIIAQGSPSELVINKNAKSLYFGDSFKIN
;
A
#
# COMPACT_ATOMS: atom_id res chain seq x y z
N PHE A 1 14.25 -7.69 0.47
CA PHE A 1 13.87 -6.68 -0.54
C PHE A 1 14.36 -7.00 -1.96
N GLU A 2 15.01 -8.15 -2.15
CA GLU A 2 15.53 -8.61 -3.45
C GLU A 2 16.36 -7.54 -4.19
N LEU A 3 17.17 -6.79 -3.46
CA LEU A 3 17.99 -5.69 -3.99
C LEU A 3 19.45 -6.10 -4.26
N GLU A 4 19.84 -7.36 -4.00
CA GLU A 4 21.22 -7.82 -4.19
C GLU A 4 21.75 -7.59 -5.61
N ASN A 5 20.92 -7.85 -6.62
CA ASN A 5 21.29 -7.70 -8.03
C ASN A 5 21.50 -6.23 -8.44
N VAL A 6 21.03 -5.28 -7.66
CA VAL A 6 21.07 -3.86 -7.99
C VAL A 6 21.88 -3.02 -6.99
N LYS A 7 22.51 -3.64 -6.00
CA LYS A 7 23.25 -2.94 -4.93
C LYS A 7 24.36 -2.00 -5.43
N ASN A 8 24.93 -2.29 -6.59
CA ASN A 8 25.98 -1.48 -7.20
C ASN A 8 25.48 -0.57 -8.33
N ILE A 9 24.17 -0.53 -8.57
CA ILE A 9 23.56 0.28 -9.62
C ILE A 9 23.23 1.67 -9.04
N LYS A 10 23.58 2.72 -9.79
CA LYS A 10 23.18 4.08 -9.40
C LYS A 10 21.66 4.20 -9.35
N GLY A 11 21.12 4.87 -8.31
CA GLY A 11 19.69 4.99 -8.07
C GLY A 11 18.86 5.51 -9.26
N LYS A 12 19.46 6.36 -10.11
CA LYS A 12 18.82 6.86 -11.34
C LYS A 12 18.49 5.75 -12.38
N HIS A 13 19.18 4.61 -12.31
CA HIS A 13 19.01 3.49 -13.25
C HIS A 13 18.11 2.38 -12.69
N LEU A 14 17.57 2.53 -11.48
CA LEU A 14 16.64 1.60 -10.89
C LEU A 14 15.26 1.71 -11.53
N SER A 15 14.53 0.59 -11.63
CA SER A 15 13.10 0.59 -11.99
C SER A 15 12.26 1.30 -10.93
N GLY A 16 11.01 1.67 -11.27
CA GLY A 16 10.09 2.29 -10.31
C GLY A 16 9.87 1.44 -9.06
N GLY A 17 9.64 0.13 -9.22
CA GLY A 17 9.49 -0.80 -8.10
C GLY A 17 10.75 -0.95 -7.26
N GLN A 18 11.93 -1.04 -7.90
CA GLN A 18 13.21 -1.09 -7.20
C GLN A 18 13.45 0.17 -6.37
N LYS A 19 13.15 1.36 -6.92
CA LYS A 19 13.23 2.63 -6.18
C LYS A 19 12.34 2.62 -4.95
N LYS A 20 11.08 2.17 -5.10
CA LYS A 20 10.14 2.09 -3.97
C LYS A 20 10.63 1.12 -2.89
N ARG A 21 11.13 -0.06 -3.27
CA ARG A 21 11.74 -1.00 -2.31
C ARG A 21 12.97 -0.42 -1.60
N VAL A 22 13.82 0.30 -2.29
CA VAL A 22 14.96 1.02 -1.68
C VAL A 22 14.47 2.05 -0.66
N CYS A 23 13.45 2.85 -0.99
CA CYS A 23 12.88 3.84 -0.06
C CYS A 23 12.34 3.17 1.21
N ILE A 24 11.64 2.05 1.08
CA ILE A 24 11.14 1.29 2.23
C ILE A 24 12.31 0.73 3.05
N ALA A 25 13.32 0.15 2.40
CA ALA A 25 14.51 -0.36 3.08
C ALA A 25 15.23 0.76 3.86
N MET A 26 15.35 1.95 3.29
CA MET A 26 15.93 3.11 3.97
C MET A 26 15.11 3.53 5.18
N ALA A 27 13.79 3.56 5.07
CA ALA A 27 12.90 3.88 6.19
C ALA A 27 13.03 2.87 7.35
N LEU A 28 13.33 1.62 7.05
CA LEU A 28 13.48 0.54 8.04
C LEU A 28 14.81 0.57 8.82
N ILE A 29 15.82 1.29 8.36
CA ILE A 29 17.15 1.36 9.02
C ILE A 29 17.03 1.74 10.50
N SER A 30 16.11 2.66 10.83
CA SER A 30 15.84 3.10 12.20
C SER A 30 14.93 2.18 13.01
N ASN A 31 14.51 1.05 12.44
CA ASN A 31 13.54 0.12 13.03
C ASN A 31 12.25 0.79 13.55
N PRO A 32 11.53 1.52 12.70
CA PRO A 32 10.38 2.30 13.12
C PRO A 32 9.20 1.37 13.49
N LYS A 33 8.36 1.82 14.43
CA LYS A 33 7.09 1.17 14.76
C LYS A 33 5.96 1.58 13.82
N VAL A 34 6.07 2.73 13.20
CA VAL A 34 5.09 3.25 12.24
C VAL A 34 5.79 3.62 10.95
N ILE A 35 5.31 3.12 9.83
CA ILE A 35 5.77 3.44 8.49
C ILE A 35 4.63 4.11 7.74
N LEU A 36 4.91 5.28 7.17
CA LEU A 36 3.97 6.01 6.33
C LEU A 36 4.37 5.86 4.87
N MET A 37 3.44 5.46 4.02
CA MET A 37 3.66 5.31 2.58
C MET A 37 2.60 6.12 1.82
N ASP A 38 3.05 7.01 0.96
CA ASP A 38 2.19 7.82 0.12
C ASP A 38 2.28 7.34 -1.33
N GLU A 39 1.14 6.92 -1.88
CA GLU A 39 0.97 6.40 -3.23
C GLU A 39 2.02 5.33 -3.64
N PRO A 40 2.26 4.27 -2.83
CA PRO A 40 3.31 3.31 -3.13
C PRO A 40 3.06 2.50 -4.41
N PHE A 41 1.80 2.32 -4.83
CA PHE A 41 1.44 1.53 -6.02
C PHE A 41 1.40 2.36 -7.31
N GLN A 42 1.48 3.68 -7.21
CA GLN A 42 1.40 4.56 -8.38
C GLN A 42 2.50 4.26 -9.40
N GLY A 43 2.08 4.10 -10.67
CA GLY A 43 3.00 3.92 -11.79
C GLY A 43 3.70 2.56 -11.86
N LEU A 44 3.24 1.56 -11.09
CA LEU A 44 3.74 0.19 -11.13
C LEU A 44 2.87 -0.68 -12.05
N ASP A 45 3.49 -1.64 -12.72
CA ASP A 45 2.79 -2.72 -13.39
C ASP A 45 2.25 -3.74 -12.37
N LEU A 46 1.38 -4.65 -12.83
CA LEU A 46 0.70 -5.61 -11.98
C LEU A 46 1.66 -6.51 -11.19
N MET A 47 2.72 -6.99 -11.82
CA MET A 47 3.68 -7.89 -11.16
C MET A 47 4.44 -7.15 -10.06
N THR A 48 4.96 -5.97 -10.37
CA THR A 48 5.68 -5.12 -9.41
C THR A 48 4.78 -4.68 -8.26
N THR A 49 3.49 -4.40 -8.52
CA THR A 49 2.51 -4.10 -7.47
C THR A 49 2.36 -5.27 -6.50
N ARG A 50 2.21 -6.50 -7.01
CA ARG A 50 2.11 -7.71 -6.16
C ARG A 50 3.35 -7.95 -5.31
N GLU A 51 4.54 -7.84 -5.90
CA GLU A 51 5.80 -7.96 -5.17
C GLU A 51 5.91 -6.92 -4.05
N LEU A 52 5.45 -5.70 -4.29
CA LEU A 52 5.44 -4.65 -3.27
C LEU A 52 4.40 -4.92 -2.19
N GLN A 53 3.21 -5.41 -2.55
CA GLN A 53 2.18 -5.84 -1.59
C GLN A 53 2.72 -6.93 -0.65
N GLU A 54 3.36 -7.97 -1.20
CA GLU A 54 3.99 -9.03 -0.39
C GLU A 54 5.07 -8.47 0.54
N THR A 55 5.90 -7.55 0.04
CA THR A 55 6.91 -6.87 0.86
C THR A 55 6.27 -6.14 2.03
N ILE A 56 5.20 -5.38 1.83
CA ILE A 56 4.51 -4.61 2.87
C ILE A 56 3.87 -5.55 3.91
N VAL A 57 3.20 -6.61 3.46
CA VAL A 57 2.60 -7.61 4.36
C VAL A 57 3.67 -8.29 5.22
N ASN A 58 4.80 -8.65 4.62
CA ASN A 58 5.90 -9.28 5.34
C ASN A 58 6.50 -8.37 6.43
N LEU A 59 6.57 -7.07 6.20
CA LEU A 59 7.04 -6.11 7.21
C LEU A 59 6.22 -6.14 8.50
N GLN A 60 4.91 -6.31 8.39
CA GLN A 60 4.01 -6.37 9.53
C GLN A 60 4.02 -7.77 10.17
N THR A 61 4.14 -8.83 9.38
CA THR A 61 4.24 -10.22 9.90
C THR A 61 5.55 -10.48 10.63
N GLU A 62 6.65 -9.89 10.19
CA GLU A 62 7.96 -10.02 10.86
C GLU A 62 8.00 -9.30 12.22
N ASP A 63 7.25 -8.22 12.36
CA ASP A 63 7.11 -7.47 13.62
C ASP A 63 5.66 -7.01 13.80
N ASN A 64 4.88 -7.80 14.54
CA ASN A 64 3.46 -7.53 14.84
C ASN A 64 3.21 -6.20 15.57
N SER A 65 4.26 -5.57 16.14
CA SER A 65 4.15 -4.25 16.77
C SER A 65 4.29 -3.11 15.75
N ARG A 66 4.62 -3.42 14.49
CA ARG A 66 4.76 -2.43 13.42
C ARG A 66 3.42 -2.13 12.78
N CYS A 67 3.18 -0.85 12.53
CA CYS A 67 2.01 -0.37 11.81
C CYS A 67 2.42 0.27 10.48
N CYS A 68 1.82 -0.15 9.37
CA CYS A 68 1.96 0.51 8.07
C CYS A 68 0.71 1.32 7.78
N ILE A 69 0.86 2.61 7.54
CA ILE A 69 -0.22 3.51 7.12
C ILE A 69 0.05 3.90 5.67
N ILE A 70 -0.89 3.61 4.80
CA ILE A 70 -0.72 3.76 3.35
C ILE A 70 -1.84 4.63 2.82
N SER A 71 -1.49 5.67 2.06
CA SER A 71 -2.43 6.40 1.22
C SER A 71 -2.23 6.00 -0.24
N ASP A 72 -3.30 5.66 -0.94
CA ASP A 72 -3.26 5.37 -2.38
C ASP A 72 -4.67 5.53 -2.97
N HIS A 73 -4.74 5.83 -4.25
CA HIS A 73 -5.99 5.85 -5.01
C HIS A 73 -6.27 4.52 -5.73
N ALA A 74 -5.30 3.60 -5.78
CA ALA A 74 -5.47 2.24 -6.28
C ALA A 74 -6.21 1.37 -5.25
N ALA A 75 -7.51 1.63 -5.08
CA ALA A 75 -8.32 1.07 -4.00
C ALA A 75 -8.27 -0.46 -3.90
N ARG A 76 -8.26 -1.17 -5.04
CA ARG A 76 -8.18 -2.65 -5.03
C ARG A 76 -6.87 -3.14 -4.46
N ASP A 77 -5.76 -2.55 -4.88
CA ASP A 77 -4.42 -2.94 -4.46
C ASP A 77 -4.22 -2.65 -2.98
N LEU A 78 -4.72 -1.49 -2.52
CA LEU A 78 -4.65 -1.10 -1.12
C LEU A 78 -5.50 -2.00 -0.23
N LEU A 79 -6.77 -2.23 -0.58
CA LEU A 79 -7.69 -3.04 0.22
C LEU A 79 -7.30 -4.52 0.27
N ALA A 80 -6.60 -5.02 -0.74
CA ALA A 80 -6.12 -6.40 -0.77
C ALA A 80 -5.14 -6.75 0.37
N ILE A 81 -4.44 -5.75 0.91
CA ILE A 81 -3.42 -5.93 1.97
C ILE A 81 -3.75 -5.21 3.28
N SER A 82 -4.88 -4.51 3.35
CA SER A 82 -5.25 -3.72 4.51
C SER A 82 -6.07 -4.52 5.53
N ASP A 83 -5.79 -4.35 6.82
CA ASP A 83 -6.64 -4.84 7.91
C ASP A 83 -7.81 -3.89 8.15
N LYS A 84 -7.54 -2.60 8.06
CA LYS A 84 -8.53 -1.51 8.16
C LYS A 84 -8.23 -0.44 7.12
N ALA A 85 -9.27 0.20 6.64
CA ALA A 85 -9.13 1.32 5.74
C ALA A 85 -10.12 2.45 6.08
N ILE A 86 -9.75 3.64 5.64
CA ILE A 86 -10.54 4.87 5.79
C ILE A 86 -10.72 5.45 4.40
N VAL A 87 -11.95 5.74 4.03
CA VAL A 87 -12.27 6.42 2.78
C VAL A 87 -12.51 7.89 3.05
N ILE A 88 -11.73 8.74 2.40
CA ILE A 88 -11.81 10.20 2.53
C ILE A 88 -12.32 10.77 1.21
N ALA A 89 -13.39 11.55 1.28
CA ALA A 89 -13.88 12.34 0.16
C ALA A 89 -14.41 13.68 0.66
N ASN A 90 -14.32 14.71 -0.17
CA ASN A 90 -14.79 16.06 0.17
C ASN A 90 -14.26 16.58 1.54
N LYS A 91 -12.99 16.29 1.85
CA LYS A 91 -12.31 16.66 3.10
C LYS A 91 -12.92 16.04 4.36
N LYS A 92 -13.66 14.94 4.22
CA LYS A 92 -14.30 14.23 5.34
C LYS A 92 -14.06 12.73 5.24
N ILE A 93 -14.05 12.07 6.39
CA ILE A 93 -14.13 10.60 6.45
C ILE A 93 -15.57 10.21 6.11
N ILE A 94 -15.75 9.46 5.04
CA ILE A 94 -17.07 9.01 4.58
C ILE A 94 -17.37 7.56 4.96
N ALA A 95 -16.34 6.75 5.17
CA ALA A 95 -16.46 5.38 5.64
C ALA A 95 -15.13 4.93 6.27
N GLN A 96 -15.21 3.99 7.20
CA GLN A 96 -14.05 3.32 7.79
C GLN A 96 -14.44 1.91 8.22
N GLY A 97 -13.50 0.98 8.19
CA GLY A 97 -13.71 -0.40 8.60
C GLY A 97 -12.75 -1.37 7.93
N SER A 98 -13.06 -2.65 8.03
CA SER A 98 -12.36 -3.69 7.26
C SER A 98 -12.66 -3.55 5.76
N PRO A 99 -11.82 -4.11 4.88
CA PRO A 99 -12.09 -4.11 3.44
C PRO A 99 -13.47 -4.67 3.08
N SER A 100 -13.89 -5.75 3.72
CA SER A 100 -15.22 -6.37 3.49
C SER A 100 -16.37 -5.45 3.90
N GLU A 101 -16.25 -4.73 5.00
CA GLU A 101 -17.24 -3.75 5.44
C GLU A 101 -17.33 -2.56 4.50
N LEU A 102 -16.19 -2.09 4.00
CA LEU A 102 -16.14 -0.94 3.08
C LEU A 102 -16.76 -1.23 1.72
N VAL A 103 -16.58 -2.43 1.19
CA VAL A 103 -17.13 -2.81 -0.12
C VAL A 103 -18.67 -2.79 -0.15
N ILE A 104 -19.30 -3.10 0.97
CA ILE A 104 -20.77 -3.06 1.11
C ILE A 104 -21.29 -1.73 1.65
N ASN A 105 -20.43 -0.83 2.07
CA ASN A 105 -20.82 0.47 2.61
C ASN A 105 -21.42 1.36 1.52
N LYS A 106 -22.65 1.83 1.73
CA LYS A 106 -23.39 2.64 0.75
C LYS A 106 -22.68 3.95 0.40
N ASN A 107 -22.11 4.63 1.38
CA ASN A 107 -21.40 5.91 1.17
C ASN A 107 -20.11 5.68 0.38
N ALA A 108 -19.34 4.66 0.72
CA ALA A 108 -18.13 4.30 0.00
C ALA A 108 -18.42 3.89 -1.45
N LYS A 109 -19.49 3.12 -1.69
CA LYS A 109 -19.93 2.75 -3.04
C LYS A 109 -20.34 3.97 -3.86
N SER A 110 -21.20 4.82 -3.34
CA SER A 110 -21.76 5.95 -4.10
C SER A 110 -20.73 7.04 -4.39
N LEU A 111 -19.77 7.28 -3.48
CA LEU A 111 -18.85 8.41 -3.56
C LEU A 111 -17.44 8.05 -4.03
N TYR A 112 -17.06 6.77 -3.99
CA TYR A 112 -15.72 6.36 -4.29
C TYR A 112 -15.60 5.10 -5.18
N PHE A 113 -16.22 3.98 -4.78
CA PHE A 113 -16.00 2.70 -5.47
C PHE A 113 -16.87 2.48 -6.70
N GLY A 114 -18.09 3.01 -6.72
CA GLY A 114 -19.12 2.65 -7.69
C GLY A 114 -19.74 1.28 -7.41
N ASP A 115 -20.88 1.01 -8.04
CA ASP A 115 -21.69 -0.20 -7.77
C ASP A 115 -21.04 -1.52 -8.21
N SER A 116 -20.14 -1.47 -9.19
CA SER A 116 -19.45 -2.65 -9.76
C SER A 116 -18.14 -3.01 -9.06
N PHE A 117 -17.74 -2.27 -8.03
CA PHE A 117 -16.48 -2.51 -7.35
C PHE A 117 -16.52 -3.81 -6.55
N LYS A 118 -15.51 -4.69 -6.78
CA LYS A 118 -15.30 -5.94 -6.03
C LYS A 118 -13.82 -6.05 -5.67
N ILE A 119 -13.56 -6.54 -4.48
CA ILE A 119 -12.23 -7.02 -4.08
C ILE A 119 -12.17 -8.49 -4.47
N ASN A 120 -11.22 -8.83 -5.29
CA ASN A 120 -10.99 -10.24 -5.66
C ASN A 120 -10.13 -10.90 -4.59
#